data_506ec27cf8e479c708d498737501ce07
#
_entry.id   506ec27cf8e479c708d498737501ce07
#
_cell.length_a   1.000
_cell.length_b   1.000
_cell.length_c   1.000
_cell.angle_alpha   90.00
_cell.angle_beta   90.00
_cell.angle_gamma   90.00
#
_symmetry.space_group_name_H-M   'P 1'
#
loop_
_entity.id
_entity.type
_entity.pdbx_description
1 polymer ?
#
loop_
_entity_poly.entity_id
_entity_poly.type
_entity_poly.pdbx_seq_one_letter_code
_entity_poly.pdbx_strand_id
1 'polypeptide(L)'
;MTNVQTQEKEKESKLQDKKSIMHIFSKIMHEPEILGNDREFPLETDDFVEPFHRVIFGAMKNLYNDGADTIDVIDIDGQISNYEVPYNIFNQNNGVEYLQTIKETLPPTNFELHYERLKKY
;
A
#
# COMPACT_ATOMS: atom_id res chain seq x y z
N MET A 1 16.71 -28.05 -7.68
CA MET A 1 16.31 -27.48 -8.98
C MET A 1 14.93 -26.87 -8.98
N THR A 2 13.95 -27.54 -8.42
CA THR A 2 12.60 -26.99 -8.33
C THR A 2 12.55 -25.67 -7.53
N ASN A 3 13.44 -25.50 -6.55
CA ASN A 3 13.44 -24.31 -5.70
C ASN A 3 13.83 -23.02 -6.43
N VAL A 4 14.70 -23.12 -7.46
CA VAL A 4 15.12 -21.95 -8.22
C VAL A 4 13.96 -21.40 -9.05
N GLN A 5 13.22 -22.30 -9.72
CA GLN A 5 12.06 -21.90 -10.52
C GLN A 5 10.95 -21.30 -9.65
N THR A 6 10.74 -21.88 -8.48
CA THR A 6 9.74 -21.37 -7.54
C THR A 6 10.10 -19.95 -7.09
N GLN A 7 11.38 -19.71 -6.78
CA GLN A 7 11.85 -18.38 -6.38
C GLN A 7 11.69 -17.36 -7.50
N GLU A 8 11.94 -17.73 -8.73
CA GLU A 8 11.74 -16.85 -9.88
C GLU A 8 10.28 -16.49 -10.07
N LYS A 9 9.37 -17.45 -9.93
CA LYS A 9 7.94 -17.21 -10.01
C LYS A 9 7.47 -16.27 -8.89
N GLU A 10 7.99 -16.47 -7.69
CA GLU A 10 7.66 -15.60 -6.55
C GLU A 10 8.13 -14.17 -6.80
N LYS A 11 9.33 -13.99 -7.39
CA LYS A 11 9.83 -12.67 -7.74
C LYS A 11 8.98 -12.00 -8.80
N GLU A 12 8.54 -12.72 -9.82
CA GLU A 12 7.67 -12.19 -10.86
C GLU A 12 6.31 -11.78 -10.29
N SER A 13 5.74 -12.61 -9.41
CA SER A 13 4.49 -12.31 -8.74
C SER A 13 4.60 -11.05 -7.88
N LYS A 14 5.72 -10.92 -7.14
CA LYS A 14 5.97 -9.74 -6.31
C LYS A 14 6.11 -8.48 -7.15
N LEU A 15 6.71 -8.55 -8.33
CA LEU A 15 6.83 -7.40 -9.24
C LEU A 15 5.47 -6.96 -9.76
N GLN A 16 4.58 -7.91 -10.08
CA GLN A 16 3.22 -7.61 -10.50
C GLN A 16 2.42 -6.98 -9.35
N ASP A 17 2.61 -7.50 -8.15
CA ASP A 17 1.96 -6.98 -6.96
C ASP A 17 2.34 -5.53 -6.67
N LYS A 18 3.58 -5.14 -6.95
CA LYS A 18 4.03 -3.76 -6.71
C LYS A 18 3.21 -2.75 -7.50
N LYS A 19 2.89 -3.05 -8.76
CA LYS A 19 2.04 -2.17 -9.56
C LYS A 19 0.62 -2.11 -9.01
N SER A 20 0.08 -3.26 -8.63
CA SER A 20 -1.25 -3.33 -8.03
C SER A 20 -1.29 -2.59 -6.69
N ILE A 21 -0.24 -2.71 -5.89
CA ILE A 21 -0.13 -2.00 -4.62
C ILE A 21 -0.19 -0.49 -4.84
N MET A 22 0.51 0.04 -5.85
CA MET A 22 0.47 1.47 -6.17
C MET A 22 -0.96 1.93 -6.48
N HIS A 23 -1.71 1.15 -7.25
CA HIS A 23 -3.11 1.47 -7.56
C HIS A 23 -4.00 1.40 -6.33
N ILE A 24 -3.76 0.43 -5.45
CA ILE A 24 -4.49 0.30 -4.19
C ILE A 24 -4.22 1.51 -3.30
N PHE A 25 -2.98 1.93 -3.18
CA PHE A 25 -2.64 3.12 -2.41
C PHE A 25 -3.27 4.38 -3.00
N SER A 26 -3.31 4.50 -4.33
CA SER A 26 -4.02 5.59 -4.99
C SER A 26 -5.49 5.62 -4.60
N LYS A 27 -6.15 4.47 -4.63
CA LYS A 27 -7.55 4.34 -4.24
C LYS A 27 -7.78 4.80 -2.81
N ILE A 28 -6.93 4.36 -1.90
CA ILE A 28 -7.06 4.71 -0.47
C ILE A 28 -6.88 6.21 -0.26
N MET A 29 -5.91 6.82 -0.94
CA MET A 29 -5.67 8.25 -0.80
C MET A 29 -6.82 9.09 -1.35
N HIS A 30 -7.44 8.67 -2.46
CA HIS A 30 -8.55 9.40 -3.06
C HIS A 30 -9.89 9.09 -2.40
N GLU A 31 -10.08 7.86 -1.94
CA GLU A 31 -11.33 7.38 -1.37
C GLU A 31 -11.05 6.52 -0.14
N PRO A 32 -10.68 7.15 1.01
CA PRO A 32 -10.30 6.41 2.22
C PRO A 32 -11.38 5.47 2.75
N GLU A 33 -12.64 5.73 2.44
CA GLU A 33 -13.77 4.91 2.89
C GLU A 33 -13.69 3.47 2.40
N ILE A 34 -12.84 3.18 1.40
CA ILE A 34 -12.61 1.79 0.97
C ILE A 34 -12.05 0.94 2.11
N LEU A 35 -11.34 1.56 3.04
CA LEU A 35 -10.79 0.85 4.20
C LEU A 35 -11.87 0.38 5.18
N GLY A 36 -13.07 0.95 5.11
CA GLY A 36 -14.21 0.51 5.92
C GLY A 36 -15.05 -0.58 5.26
N ASN A 37 -14.74 -0.95 4.01
CA ASN A 37 -15.53 -1.94 3.29
C ASN A 37 -14.95 -3.35 3.46
N ASP A 38 -14.94 -3.82 4.70
CA ASP A 38 -14.34 -5.12 5.06
C ASP A 38 -15.12 -6.32 4.50
N ARG A 39 -16.35 -6.11 4.05
CA ARG A 39 -17.16 -7.19 3.48
C ARG A 39 -16.73 -7.54 2.05
N GLU A 40 -16.52 -6.53 1.22
CA GLU A 40 -16.17 -6.74 -0.18
C GLU A 40 -14.66 -6.78 -0.39
N PHE A 41 -13.93 -5.88 0.29
CA PHE A 41 -12.51 -5.68 0.06
C PHE A 41 -11.72 -5.63 1.36
N PRO A 42 -11.69 -6.76 2.12
CA PRO A 42 -10.88 -6.78 3.34
C PRO A 42 -9.40 -6.63 2.98
N LEU A 43 -8.74 -5.67 3.64
CA LEU A 43 -7.31 -5.41 3.48
C LEU A 43 -6.65 -5.42 4.85
N GLU A 44 -5.54 -6.12 4.96
CA GLU A 44 -4.76 -6.21 6.18
C GLU A 44 -3.28 -6.00 5.88
N THR A 45 -2.52 -5.66 6.90
CA THR A 45 -1.07 -5.45 6.77
C THR A 45 -0.38 -6.67 6.17
N ASP A 46 -0.86 -7.87 6.51
CA ASP A 46 -0.28 -9.12 6.03
C ASP A 46 -0.48 -9.34 4.53
N ASP A 47 -1.37 -8.60 3.89
CA ASP A 47 -1.53 -8.66 2.44
C ASP A 47 -0.32 -8.08 1.70
N PHE A 48 0.53 -7.33 2.40
CA PHE A 48 1.71 -6.68 1.84
C PHE A 48 2.96 -7.41 2.31
N VAL A 49 3.81 -7.80 1.38
CA VAL A 49 5.00 -8.60 1.68
C VAL A 49 6.16 -7.72 2.15
N GLU A 50 6.37 -6.57 1.51
CA GLU A 50 7.51 -5.71 1.81
C GLU A 50 7.25 -4.79 3.01
N PRO A 51 8.23 -4.62 3.90
CA PRO A 51 8.08 -3.73 5.06
C PRO A 51 7.69 -2.31 4.67
N PHE A 52 8.22 -1.79 3.56
CA PHE A 52 7.88 -0.45 3.07
C PHE A 52 6.38 -0.30 2.84
N HIS A 53 5.77 -1.26 2.15
CA HIS A 53 4.33 -1.22 1.88
C HIS A 53 3.51 -1.41 3.15
N ARG A 54 3.97 -2.27 4.07
CA ARG A 54 3.29 -2.47 5.36
C ARG A 54 3.27 -1.20 6.19
N VAL A 55 4.38 -0.47 6.20
CA VAL A 55 4.48 0.80 6.93
C VAL A 55 3.46 1.81 6.39
N ILE A 56 3.38 1.94 5.07
CA ILE A 56 2.45 2.86 4.43
C ILE A 56 1.00 2.46 4.70
N PHE A 57 0.68 1.20 4.47
CA PHE A 57 -0.69 0.72 4.69
C PHE A 57 -1.12 0.87 6.15
N GLY A 58 -0.23 0.53 7.08
CA GLY A 58 -0.51 0.69 8.51
C GLY A 58 -0.82 2.13 8.88
N ALA A 59 -0.08 3.08 8.33
CA ALA A 59 -0.33 4.50 8.56
C ALA A 59 -1.67 4.94 7.99
N MET A 60 -2.00 4.49 6.77
CA MET A 60 -3.30 4.79 6.15
C MET A 60 -4.45 4.26 6.99
N LYS A 61 -4.31 3.03 7.47
CA LYS A 61 -5.34 2.38 8.29
C LYS A 61 -5.54 3.13 9.61
N ASN A 62 -4.44 3.53 10.25
CA ASN A 62 -4.51 4.29 11.49
C ASN A 62 -5.19 5.66 11.29
N LEU A 63 -4.85 6.36 10.21
CA LEU A 63 -5.47 7.64 9.90
C LEU A 63 -6.97 7.47 9.66
N TYR A 64 -7.35 6.44 8.92
CA TYR A 64 -8.76 6.17 8.67
C TYR A 64 -9.50 5.86 9.98
N ASN A 65 -8.92 5.01 10.83
CA ASN A 65 -9.52 4.64 12.11
C ASN A 65 -9.64 5.84 13.06
N ASP A 66 -8.75 6.82 12.94
CA ASP A 66 -8.79 8.06 13.72
C ASP A 66 -9.79 9.08 13.15
N GLY A 67 -10.48 8.73 12.07
CA GLY A 67 -11.55 9.56 11.53
C GLY A 67 -11.14 10.48 10.38
N ALA A 68 -10.00 10.22 9.73
CA ALA A 68 -9.57 11.05 8.62
C ALA A 68 -10.53 10.95 7.44
N ASP A 69 -11.03 12.09 6.98
CA ASP A 69 -11.91 12.16 5.79
C ASP A 69 -11.12 12.07 4.50
N THR A 70 -9.89 12.56 4.51
CA THR A 70 -8.95 12.49 3.39
C THR A 70 -7.61 12.00 3.92
N ILE A 71 -6.85 11.33 3.07
CA ILE A 71 -5.53 10.84 3.43
C ILE A 71 -4.52 11.39 2.42
N ASP A 72 -3.74 12.36 2.87
CA ASP A 72 -2.72 13.01 2.07
C ASP A 72 -1.34 12.50 2.42
N VAL A 73 -0.37 12.74 1.53
CA VAL A 73 1.01 12.32 1.72
C VAL A 73 1.59 12.89 3.02
N ILE A 74 1.29 14.16 3.32
CA ILE A 74 1.77 14.81 4.55
C ILE A 74 1.23 14.12 5.79
N ASP A 75 -0.04 13.70 5.76
CA ASP A 75 -0.65 12.99 6.88
C ASP A 75 0.00 11.64 7.10
N ILE A 76 0.30 10.93 6.02
CA ILE A 76 0.97 9.62 6.10
C ILE A 76 2.38 9.79 6.68
N ASP A 77 3.14 10.73 6.16
CA ASP A 77 4.48 11.04 6.65
C ASP A 77 4.45 11.38 8.13
N GLY A 78 3.53 12.25 8.55
CA GLY A 78 3.36 12.63 9.95
C GLY A 78 3.03 11.46 10.85
N GLN A 79 2.14 10.58 10.40
CA GLN A 79 1.74 9.40 11.16
C GLN A 79 2.94 8.46 11.38
N ILE A 80 3.71 8.20 10.32
CA ILE A 80 4.85 7.29 10.40
C ILE A 80 5.97 7.89 11.23
N SER A 81 6.14 9.22 11.21
CA SER A 81 7.22 9.90 11.93
C SER A 81 7.20 9.71 13.43
N ASN A 82 6.08 9.24 13.98
CA ASN A 82 5.97 8.92 15.40
C ASN A 82 6.72 7.64 15.79
N TYR A 83 7.17 6.86 14.83
CA TYR A 83 7.80 5.56 15.04
C TYR A 83 9.14 5.51 14.32
N GLU A 84 10.23 5.40 15.08
CA GLU A 84 11.58 5.52 14.54
C GLU A 84 11.89 4.50 13.45
N VAL A 85 11.68 3.20 13.71
CA VAL A 85 12.04 2.15 12.75
C VAL A 85 11.18 2.24 11.49
N PRO A 86 9.85 2.31 11.59
CA PRO A 86 9.02 2.51 10.39
C PRO A 86 9.37 3.77 9.60
N TYR A 87 9.70 4.86 10.28
CA TYR A 87 10.04 6.11 9.60
C TYR A 87 11.35 6.00 8.83
N ASN A 88 12.33 5.27 9.38
CA ASN A 88 13.57 4.99 8.66
C ASN A 88 13.32 4.18 7.40
N ILE A 89 12.47 3.15 7.48
CA ILE A 89 12.10 2.34 6.31
C ILE A 89 11.43 3.21 5.25
N PHE A 90 10.49 4.05 5.67
CA PHE A 90 9.76 4.94 4.78
C PHE A 90 10.71 5.90 4.05
N ASN A 91 11.62 6.54 4.77
CA ASN A 91 12.55 7.52 4.21
C ASN A 91 13.61 6.88 3.32
N GLN A 92 14.12 5.70 3.69
CA GLN A 92 15.11 4.97 2.89
C GLN A 92 14.56 4.58 1.52
N ASN A 93 13.24 4.47 1.39
CA ASN A 93 12.57 4.12 0.14
C ASN A 93 11.91 5.33 -0.52
N ASN A 94 12.29 6.55 -0.12
CA ASN A 94 11.75 7.79 -0.67
C ASN A 94 10.21 7.82 -0.61
N GLY A 95 9.68 7.54 0.57
CA GLY A 95 8.24 7.34 0.76
C GLY A 95 7.38 8.52 0.33
N VAL A 96 7.80 9.75 0.66
CA VAL A 96 7.04 10.96 0.29
C VAL A 96 6.95 11.08 -1.24
N GLU A 97 8.08 10.95 -1.93
CA GLU A 97 8.11 11.04 -3.40
C GLU A 97 7.30 9.92 -4.05
N TYR A 98 7.41 8.71 -3.49
CA TYR A 98 6.66 7.54 -3.95
C TYR A 98 5.15 7.82 -3.91
N LEU A 99 4.66 8.30 -2.78
CA LEU A 99 3.23 8.56 -2.60
C LEU A 99 2.76 9.76 -3.42
N GLN A 100 3.58 10.80 -3.53
CA GLN A 100 3.24 11.96 -4.36
C GLN A 100 3.09 11.56 -5.83
N THR A 101 4.02 10.75 -6.33
CA THR A 101 3.95 10.25 -7.69
C THR A 101 2.67 9.45 -7.92
N ILE A 102 2.32 8.57 -6.98
CA ILE A 102 1.09 7.78 -7.08
C ILE A 102 -0.13 8.71 -7.13
N LYS A 103 -0.21 9.66 -6.23
CA LYS A 103 -1.36 10.56 -6.13
C LYS A 103 -1.53 11.41 -7.39
N GLU A 104 -0.42 11.88 -7.97
CA GLU A 104 -0.44 12.76 -9.12
C GLU A 104 -0.64 12.04 -10.45
N THR A 105 -0.15 10.78 -10.56
CA THR A 105 -0.09 10.09 -11.85
C THR A 105 -1.03 8.90 -11.98
N LEU A 106 -1.49 8.32 -10.87
CA LEU A 106 -2.33 7.14 -10.90
C LEU A 106 -3.75 7.46 -10.43
N PRO A 107 -4.74 7.39 -11.33
CA PRO A 107 -6.14 7.57 -10.92
C PRO A 107 -6.60 6.35 -10.11
N PRO A 108 -7.62 6.52 -9.25
CA PRO A 108 -8.14 5.42 -8.43
C PRO A 108 -9.09 4.51 -9.22
N THR A 109 -8.70 4.11 -10.43
CA THR A 109 -9.51 3.28 -11.32
C THR A 109 -9.08 1.83 -11.27
N ASN A 110 -9.98 0.93 -11.68
CA ASN A 110 -9.70 -0.52 -11.74
C ASN A 110 -9.30 -1.11 -10.38
N PHE A 111 -9.85 -0.60 -9.30
CA PHE A 111 -9.49 -1.06 -7.96
C PHE A 111 -9.73 -2.57 -7.79
N GLU A 112 -10.88 -3.08 -8.23
CA GLU A 112 -11.19 -4.51 -8.09
C GLU A 112 -10.14 -5.39 -8.76
N LEU A 113 -9.71 -5.00 -9.96
CA LEU A 113 -8.68 -5.74 -10.68
C LEU A 113 -7.38 -5.80 -9.88
N HIS A 114 -6.94 -4.66 -9.35
CA HIS A 114 -5.69 -4.59 -8.60
C HIS A 114 -5.80 -5.25 -7.23
N TYR A 115 -6.96 -5.16 -6.60
CA TYR A 115 -7.25 -5.85 -5.36
C TYR A 115 -7.14 -7.37 -5.53
N GLU A 116 -7.76 -7.90 -6.59
CA GLU A 116 -7.70 -9.33 -6.87
C GLU A 116 -6.27 -9.79 -7.14
N ARG A 117 -5.49 -8.98 -7.86
CA ARG A 117 -4.09 -9.29 -8.12
C ARG A 117 -3.26 -9.31 -6.84
N LEU A 118 -3.50 -8.39 -5.93
CA LEU A 118 -2.84 -8.37 -4.64
C LEU A 118 -3.14 -9.64 -3.84
N LYS A 119 -4.42 -9.98 -3.75
CA LYS A 119 -4.87 -11.14 -2.96
C LYS A 119 -4.42 -12.47 -3.55
N LYS A 120 -4.21 -12.52 -4.85
CA LYS A 120 -3.79 -13.73 -5.55
C LYS A 120 -2.35 -14.13 -5.21
N TYR A 121 -1.53 -13.19 -4.90
CA TYR A 121 -0.12 -13.40 -4.58
C TYR A 121 0.15 -13.09 -3.12
#